data_687f340a47e3ca3fb45cdfd7d31fa9ee
#
_entry.id   687f340a47e3ca3fb45cdfd7d31fa9ee
#
_cell.length_a   1.000
_cell.length_b   1.000
_cell.length_c   1.000
_cell.angle_alpha   90.00
_cell.angle_beta   90.00
_cell.angle_gamma   90.00
#
_symmetry.space_group_name_H-M   'P 1'
#
loop_
_entity.id
_entity.type
_entity.pdbx_description
1 polymer ?
#
loop_
_entity_poly.entity_id
_entity_poly.type
_entity_poly.pdbx_seq_one_letter_code
_entity_poly.pdbx_strand_id
1 'polypeptide(L)'
;TLICILEKNKELMEMLDYISKLNLPNFYIAAGSVFQTIWNYYDGKDLNFGIKDIDVIYFNNNDLSVEKDLEYYNIINEYAKSKKFNYEIDVSNEARMHLWKMEHNQGEKVEPYKNSEDAISKWIATVHAIGITKENNQIKVYAPYGLSDIFSKTIRPIKHNANSKELYDKK
;
A
#
# COMPACT_ATOMS: atom_id res chain seq x y z
N THR A 1 8.70 18.75 -1.15
CA THR A 1 7.82 18.54 -0.01
C THR A 1 7.57 17.06 0.25
N LEU A 2 6.38 16.47 0.07
CA LEU A 2 6.14 15.04 0.34
C LEU A 2 7.08 14.14 -0.48
N ILE A 3 7.11 14.32 -1.78
CA ILE A 3 8.00 13.53 -2.68
C ILE A 3 9.45 13.65 -2.23
N CYS A 4 9.92 14.87 -1.92
CA CYS A 4 11.30 15.07 -1.44
C CYS A 4 11.62 14.32 -0.13
N ILE A 5 10.64 14.14 0.75
CA ILE A 5 10.81 13.32 1.96
C ILE A 5 10.91 11.84 1.59
N LEU A 6 10.01 11.36 0.75
CA LEU A 6 10.00 9.96 0.29
C LEU A 6 11.27 9.59 -0.45
N GLU A 7 11.79 10.49 -1.30
CA GLU A 7 13.05 10.28 -2.05
C GLU A 7 14.30 10.12 -1.17
N LYS A 8 14.22 10.54 0.10
CA LYS A 8 15.29 10.30 1.08
C LYS A 8 15.32 8.84 1.57
N ASN A 9 14.19 8.13 1.51
CA ASN A 9 14.15 6.71 1.81
C ASN A 9 14.63 5.90 0.59
N LYS A 10 15.92 5.62 0.55
CA LYS A 10 16.55 4.99 -0.62
C LYS A 10 16.05 3.57 -0.88
N GLU A 11 15.78 2.81 0.18
CA GLU A 11 15.25 1.44 0.03
C GLU A 11 13.84 1.45 -0.55
N LEU A 12 12.96 2.33 -0.05
CA LEU A 12 11.61 2.50 -0.59
C LEU A 12 11.63 2.92 -2.06
N MET A 13 12.51 3.87 -2.42
CA MET A 13 12.67 4.32 -3.81
C MET A 13 13.22 3.23 -4.71
N GLU A 14 14.16 2.43 -4.23
CA GLU A 14 14.71 1.31 -4.99
C GLU A 14 13.63 0.23 -5.25
N MET A 15 12.81 -0.08 -4.25
CA MET A 15 11.67 -0.98 -4.42
C MET A 15 10.65 -0.43 -5.41
N LEU A 16 10.30 0.85 -5.30
CA LEU A 16 9.39 1.51 -6.24
C LEU A 16 9.90 1.44 -7.69
N ASP A 17 11.19 1.70 -7.89
CA ASP A 17 11.83 1.62 -9.21
C ASP A 17 11.82 0.20 -9.77
N TYR A 18 12.16 -0.79 -8.94
CA TYR A 18 12.13 -2.20 -9.34
C TYR A 18 10.72 -2.66 -9.74
N ILE A 19 9.73 -2.40 -8.89
CA ILE A 19 8.35 -2.80 -9.11
C ILE A 19 7.77 -2.13 -10.37
N SER A 20 8.13 -0.87 -10.62
CA SER A 20 7.68 -0.15 -11.83
C SER A 20 8.09 -0.82 -13.14
N LYS A 21 9.18 -1.60 -13.13
CA LYS A 21 9.69 -2.33 -14.29
C LYS A 21 9.03 -3.70 -14.50
N LEU A 22 8.28 -4.19 -13.52
CA LEU A 22 7.57 -5.47 -13.60
C LEU A 22 6.21 -5.37 -14.32
N ASN A 23 5.79 -4.16 -14.67
CA ASN A 23 4.53 -3.88 -15.38
C ASN A 23 3.27 -4.40 -14.66
N LEU A 24 3.26 -4.36 -13.31
CA LEU A 24 2.04 -4.63 -12.56
C LEU A 24 0.98 -3.57 -12.92
N PRO A 25 -0.21 -3.97 -13.39
CA PRO A 25 -1.21 -2.99 -13.80
C PRO A 25 -1.73 -2.18 -12.62
N ASN A 26 -1.79 -0.86 -12.77
CA ASN A 26 -2.32 0.08 -11.77
C ASN A 26 -1.72 -0.12 -10.36
N PHE A 27 -0.39 -0.35 -10.27
CA PHE A 27 0.26 -0.64 -9.00
C PHE A 27 0.49 0.60 -8.14
N TYR A 28 0.52 0.37 -6.83
CA TYR A 28 0.97 1.32 -5.81
C TYR A 28 1.78 0.60 -4.74
N ILE A 29 2.81 1.25 -4.21
CA ILE A 29 3.28 1.00 -2.85
C ILE A 29 2.44 1.87 -1.94
N ALA A 30 1.86 1.31 -0.89
CA ALA A 30 0.80 2.00 -0.18
C ALA A 30 0.90 1.88 1.35
N ALA A 31 0.03 2.61 2.03
CA ALA A 31 -0.18 2.56 3.47
C ALA A 31 1.07 2.76 4.33
N GLY A 32 1.35 1.77 5.19
CA GLY A 32 2.30 1.85 6.30
C GLY A 32 3.68 2.35 5.93
N SER A 33 4.31 1.76 4.90
CA SER A 33 5.65 2.15 4.47
C SER A 33 5.74 3.59 4.00
N VAL A 34 4.66 4.14 3.42
CA VAL A 34 4.61 5.51 2.92
C VAL A 34 4.45 6.51 4.07
N PHE A 35 3.38 6.39 4.87
CA PHE A 35 3.15 7.36 5.94
C PHE A 35 4.17 7.23 7.09
N GLN A 36 4.66 6.01 7.38
CA GLN A 36 5.68 5.80 8.39
C GLN A 36 7.02 6.46 8.01
N THR A 37 7.41 6.40 6.73
CA THR A 37 8.58 7.14 6.24
C THR A 37 8.46 8.65 6.53
N ILE A 38 7.27 9.22 6.31
CA ILE A 38 7.00 10.63 6.58
C ILE A 38 7.11 10.94 8.08
N TRP A 39 6.49 10.10 8.91
CA TRP A 39 6.54 10.26 10.37
C TRP A 39 7.95 10.13 10.92
N ASN A 40 8.72 9.14 10.45
CA ASN A 40 10.10 8.96 10.84
C ASN A 40 10.98 10.17 10.49
N TYR A 41 10.75 10.76 9.30
CA TYR A 41 11.45 11.95 8.88
C TYR A 41 11.23 13.12 9.86
N TYR A 42 9.99 13.38 10.26
CA TYR A 42 9.68 14.46 11.19
C TYR A 42 10.10 14.16 12.63
N ASP A 43 10.20 12.90 13.00
CA ASP A 43 10.68 12.47 14.32
C ASP A 43 12.21 12.39 14.40
N GLY A 44 12.92 12.65 13.30
CA GLY A 44 14.38 12.54 13.25
C GLY A 44 14.90 11.10 13.42
N LYS A 45 14.07 10.10 13.09
CA LYS A 45 14.41 8.68 13.16
C LYS A 45 14.98 8.19 11.83
N ASP A 46 15.57 6.99 11.84
CA ASP A 46 15.83 6.26 10.60
C ASP A 46 14.54 6.12 9.80
N LEU A 47 14.59 6.35 8.48
CA LEU A 47 13.37 6.40 7.64
C LEU A 47 12.64 5.05 7.56
N ASN A 48 13.35 3.95 7.79
CA ASN A 48 12.78 2.60 7.83
C ASN A 48 12.41 2.14 9.25
N PHE A 49 12.60 3.00 10.28
CA PHE A 49 12.30 2.63 11.66
C PHE A 49 10.83 2.20 11.80
N GLY A 50 10.63 0.99 12.34
CA GLY A 50 9.30 0.42 12.58
C GLY A 50 8.56 -0.09 11.34
N ILE A 51 9.11 0.06 10.13
CA ILE A 51 8.57 -0.55 8.91
C ILE A 51 8.93 -2.03 8.91
N LYS A 52 7.94 -2.90 8.98
CA LYS A 52 8.11 -4.35 8.98
C LYS A 52 7.79 -4.97 7.62
N ASP A 53 6.85 -4.36 6.91
CA ASP A 53 6.32 -4.79 5.63
C ASP A 53 6.12 -3.60 4.69
N ILE A 54 6.10 -3.90 3.41
CA ILE A 54 5.73 -2.95 2.35
C ILE A 54 4.54 -3.53 1.60
N ASP A 55 3.42 -2.82 1.63
CA ASP A 55 2.22 -3.20 0.90
C ASP A 55 2.33 -2.77 -0.56
N VAL A 56 2.40 -3.73 -1.46
CA VAL A 56 2.30 -3.53 -2.91
C VAL A 56 0.93 -3.98 -3.36
N ILE A 57 0.16 -3.07 -3.90
CA ILE A 57 -1.13 -3.37 -4.48
C ILE A 57 -1.11 -3.17 -6.00
N TYR A 58 -1.93 -3.93 -6.70
CA TYR A 58 -2.17 -3.75 -8.12
C TYR A 58 -3.63 -4.08 -8.46
N PHE A 59 -4.06 -3.82 -9.68
CA PHE A 59 -5.43 -4.08 -10.10
C PHE A 59 -5.45 -4.80 -11.44
N ASN A 60 -5.83 -6.07 -11.42
CA ASN A 60 -6.03 -6.89 -12.62
C ASN A 60 -7.32 -7.70 -12.49
N ASN A 61 -8.38 -7.26 -13.15
CA ASN A 61 -9.66 -7.94 -13.18
C ASN A 61 -9.75 -9.07 -14.21
N ASN A 62 -8.73 -9.23 -15.05
CA ASN A 62 -8.65 -10.32 -16.03
C ASN A 62 -8.04 -11.60 -15.45
N ASP A 63 -7.35 -11.49 -14.33
CA ASP A 63 -6.76 -12.62 -13.59
C ASP A 63 -6.94 -12.40 -12.10
N LEU A 64 -7.88 -13.14 -11.51
CA LEU A 64 -8.18 -13.10 -10.08
C LEU A 64 -7.54 -14.27 -9.31
N SER A 65 -6.58 -14.97 -9.91
CA SER A 65 -5.90 -16.11 -9.29
C SER A 65 -4.97 -15.67 -8.15
N VAL A 66 -4.88 -16.51 -7.12
CA VAL A 66 -3.92 -16.33 -6.02
C VAL A 66 -2.50 -16.59 -6.50
N GLU A 67 -2.36 -17.47 -7.47
CA GLU A 67 -1.08 -17.86 -8.07
C GLU A 67 -0.34 -16.67 -8.64
N LYS A 68 -1.07 -15.70 -9.21
CA LYS A 68 -0.47 -14.47 -9.76
C LYS A 68 0.06 -13.55 -8.67
N ASP A 69 -0.66 -13.40 -7.56
CA ASP A 69 -0.16 -12.68 -6.38
C ASP A 69 1.13 -13.32 -5.86
N LEU A 70 1.14 -14.65 -5.76
CA LEU A 70 2.30 -15.41 -5.28
C LEU A 70 3.50 -15.30 -6.23
N GLU A 71 3.29 -15.27 -7.54
CA GLU A 71 4.35 -15.06 -8.52
C GLU A 71 5.04 -13.71 -8.29
N TYR A 72 4.27 -12.62 -8.21
CA TYR A 72 4.82 -11.30 -7.93
C TYR A 72 5.46 -11.20 -6.54
N TYR A 73 4.83 -11.79 -5.53
CA TYR A 73 5.38 -11.88 -4.17
C TYR A 73 6.78 -12.49 -4.20
N ASN A 74 6.95 -13.64 -4.85
CA ASN A 74 8.24 -14.31 -4.92
C ASN A 74 9.29 -13.46 -5.63
N ILE A 75 8.99 -12.91 -6.81
CA ILE A 75 9.90 -12.08 -7.59
C ILE A 75 10.36 -10.87 -6.80
N ILE A 76 9.44 -10.16 -6.15
CA ILE A 76 9.73 -8.91 -5.45
C ILE A 76 10.49 -9.18 -4.15
N ASN A 77 10.11 -10.22 -3.40
CA ASN A 77 10.81 -10.59 -2.16
C ASN A 77 12.21 -11.17 -2.43
N GLU A 78 12.43 -11.90 -3.52
CA GLU A 78 13.77 -12.32 -3.92
C GLU A 78 14.68 -11.12 -4.21
N TYR A 79 14.15 -10.10 -4.89
CA TYR A 79 14.88 -8.86 -5.11
C TYR A 79 15.21 -8.15 -3.79
N ALA A 80 14.24 -7.97 -2.89
CA ALA A 80 14.46 -7.34 -1.59
C ALA A 80 15.53 -8.09 -0.76
N LYS A 81 15.49 -9.43 -0.76
CA LYS A 81 16.51 -10.27 -0.10
C LYS A 81 17.90 -10.09 -0.73
N SER A 82 17.99 -10.00 -2.05
CA SER A 82 19.27 -9.75 -2.76
C SER A 82 19.91 -8.42 -2.36
N LYS A 83 19.08 -7.45 -2.00
CA LYS A 83 19.50 -6.13 -1.50
C LYS A 83 19.71 -6.08 0.02
N LYS A 84 19.43 -7.18 0.74
CA LYS A 84 19.52 -7.29 2.20
C LYS A 84 18.57 -6.33 2.92
N PHE A 85 17.40 -6.07 2.34
CA PHE A 85 16.35 -5.30 3.01
C PHE A 85 15.66 -6.15 4.07
N ASN A 86 15.36 -5.54 5.23
CA ASN A 86 14.85 -6.23 6.43
C ASN A 86 13.33 -6.11 6.59
N TYR A 87 12.59 -6.12 5.48
CA TYR A 87 11.13 -6.11 5.48
C TYR A 87 10.58 -7.09 4.45
N GLU A 88 9.39 -7.56 4.70
CA GLU A 88 8.62 -8.39 3.78
C GLU A 88 7.80 -7.50 2.84
N ILE A 89 7.63 -7.96 1.61
CA ILE A 89 6.79 -7.28 0.64
C ILE A 89 5.51 -8.08 0.47
N ASP A 90 4.39 -7.53 0.93
CA ASP A 90 3.07 -8.08 0.64
C ASP A 90 2.60 -7.63 -0.74
N VAL A 91 2.01 -8.55 -1.50
CA VAL A 91 1.52 -8.26 -2.86
C VAL A 91 0.08 -8.71 -2.97
N SER A 92 -0.81 -7.80 -3.35
CA SER A 92 -2.25 -8.06 -3.42
C SER A 92 -2.89 -7.48 -4.67
N ASN A 93 -3.67 -8.31 -5.37
CA ASN A 93 -4.56 -7.85 -6.43
C ASN A 93 -5.86 -7.30 -5.82
N GLU A 94 -6.06 -5.99 -5.84
CA GLU A 94 -7.25 -5.35 -5.27
C GLU A 94 -8.54 -5.71 -6.03
N ALA A 95 -8.44 -6.19 -7.27
CA ALA A 95 -9.59 -6.67 -8.02
C ALA A 95 -10.26 -7.91 -7.40
N ARG A 96 -9.52 -8.69 -6.57
CA ARG A 96 -10.04 -9.90 -5.90
C ARG A 96 -10.37 -9.71 -4.41
N MET A 97 -10.14 -8.55 -3.84
CA MET A 97 -10.33 -8.32 -2.39
C MET A 97 -11.77 -8.55 -1.92
N HIS A 98 -12.77 -8.33 -2.76
CA HIS A 98 -14.17 -8.64 -2.43
C HIS A 98 -14.39 -10.14 -2.18
N LEU A 99 -13.71 -11.01 -2.91
CA LEU A 99 -13.77 -12.47 -2.72
C LEU A 99 -13.16 -12.87 -1.38
N TRP A 100 -11.96 -12.37 -1.10
CA TRP A 100 -11.29 -12.60 0.18
C TRP A 100 -12.12 -12.11 1.37
N LYS A 101 -12.71 -10.91 1.27
CA LYS A 101 -13.55 -10.35 2.32
C LYS A 101 -14.82 -11.17 2.54
N MET A 102 -15.45 -11.67 1.47
CA MET A 102 -16.63 -12.54 1.57
C MET A 102 -16.29 -13.86 2.29
N GLU A 103 -15.13 -14.45 2.02
CA GLU A 103 -14.67 -15.67 2.69
C GLU A 103 -14.41 -15.44 4.18
N HIS A 104 -13.86 -14.27 4.57
CA HIS A 104 -13.45 -13.97 5.95
C HIS A 104 -14.52 -13.25 6.78
N ASN A 105 -15.51 -12.62 6.15
CA ASN A 105 -16.60 -11.89 6.81
C ASN A 105 -17.95 -12.62 6.80
N GLN A 106 -17.95 -13.94 6.88
CA GLN A 106 -19.16 -14.78 6.99
C GLN A 106 -20.19 -14.59 5.85
N GLY A 107 -19.72 -14.26 4.66
CA GLY A 107 -20.57 -14.16 3.48
C GLY A 107 -21.26 -12.79 3.29
N GLU A 108 -20.89 -11.77 4.07
CA GLU A 108 -21.36 -10.41 3.80
C GLU A 108 -20.92 -9.96 2.39
N LYS A 109 -21.89 -9.53 1.59
CA LYS A 109 -21.63 -9.07 0.23
C LYS A 109 -20.82 -7.78 0.25
N VAL A 110 -19.61 -7.83 -0.29
CA VAL A 110 -18.73 -6.68 -0.48
C VAL A 110 -18.66 -6.37 -1.99
N GLU A 111 -18.92 -5.15 -2.36
CA GLU A 111 -18.80 -4.72 -3.75
C GLU A 111 -17.30 -4.71 -4.18
N PRO A 112 -16.99 -5.21 -5.39
CA PRO A 112 -15.63 -5.17 -5.90
C PRO A 112 -15.14 -3.74 -6.10
N TYR A 113 -13.85 -3.53 -5.89
CA TYR A 113 -13.20 -2.26 -6.23
C TYR A 113 -13.13 -2.08 -7.74
N LYS A 114 -13.06 -0.83 -8.19
CA LYS A 114 -13.01 -0.46 -9.60
C LYS A 114 -11.57 -0.37 -10.14
N ASN A 115 -10.64 0.00 -9.27
CA ASN A 115 -9.21 0.17 -9.53
C ASN A 115 -8.47 0.26 -8.18
N SER A 116 -7.14 0.41 -8.20
CA SER A 116 -6.35 0.54 -6.98
C SER A 116 -6.67 1.82 -6.19
N GLU A 117 -6.96 2.92 -6.86
CA GLU A 117 -7.33 4.20 -6.22
C GLU A 117 -8.66 4.08 -5.46
N ASP A 118 -9.63 3.38 -6.04
CA ASP A 118 -10.90 3.08 -5.38
C ASP A 118 -10.69 2.24 -4.11
N ALA A 119 -9.80 1.24 -4.17
CA ALA A 119 -9.42 0.44 -3.02
C ALA A 119 -8.79 1.30 -1.91
N ILE A 120 -7.76 2.08 -2.24
CA ILE A 120 -7.07 2.97 -1.29
C ILE A 120 -8.06 3.92 -0.61
N SER A 121 -9.02 4.48 -1.34
CA SER A 121 -10.01 5.42 -0.81
C SER A 121 -10.99 4.80 0.21
N LYS A 122 -11.08 3.48 0.26
CA LYS A 122 -12.02 2.72 1.10
C LYS A 122 -11.33 1.92 2.22
N TRP A 123 -10.04 2.14 2.43
CA TRP A 123 -9.32 1.50 3.53
C TRP A 123 -9.76 2.02 4.90
N ILE A 124 -9.19 1.45 5.96
CA ILE A 124 -9.74 1.59 7.30
C ILE A 124 -9.59 2.99 7.92
N ALA A 125 -8.52 3.72 7.58
CA ALA A 125 -8.27 5.05 8.13
C ALA A 125 -7.59 5.96 7.10
N THR A 126 -7.79 7.27 7.27
CA THR A 126 -7.30 8.30 6.34
C THR A 126 -5.78 8.28 6.16
N VAL A 127 -5.01 7.98 7.21
CA VAL A 127 -3.54 7.87 7.11
C VAL A 127 -3.07 6.67 6.29
N HIS A 128 -3.86 5.59 6.25
CA HIS A 128 -3.58 4.43 5.43
C HIS A 128 -3.94 4.66 3.95
N ALA A 129 -4.85 5.60 3.67
CA ALA A 129 -5.32 5.90 2.33
C ALA A 129 -4.31 6.78 1.58
N ILE A 130 -3.13 6.27 1.40
CA ILE A 130 -2.05 6.89 0.62
C ILE A 130 -1.31 5.82 -0.16
N GLY A 131 -0.95 6.12 -1.39
CA GLY A 131 -0.11 5.28 -2.23
C GLY A 131 0.83 6.10 -3.09
N ILE A 132 1.95 5.49 -3.46
CA ILE A 132 2.90 6.03 -4.42
C ILE A 132 3.08 5.06 -5.57
N THR A 133 3.18 5.58 -6.76
CA THR A 133 3.48 4.82 -7.97
C THR A 133 4.50 5.57 -8.82
N LYS A 134 5.00 4.92 -9.85
CA LYS A 134 5.96 5.54 -10.79
C LYS A 134 5.45 5.35 -12.21
N GLU A 135 5.21 6.45 -12.89
CA GLU A 135 4.82 6.49 -14.29
C GLU A 135 5.74 7.43 -15.07
N ASN A 136 6.17 7.03 -16.26
CA ASN A 136 7.09 7.82 -17.09
C ASN A 136 8.30 8.35 -16.31
N ASN A 137 8.86 7.53 -15.45
CA ASN A 137 9.99 7.86 -14.58
C ASN A 137 9.71 8.96 -13.54
N GLN A 138 8.45 9.29 -13.28
CA GLN A 138 8.01 10.27 -12.29
C GLN A 138 7.20 9.61 -11.18
N ILE A 139 7.48 10.03 -9.94
CA ILE A 139 6.71 9.57 -8.77
C ILE A 139 5.39 10.31 -8.74
N LYS A 140 4.30 9.54 -8.62
CA LYS A 140 2.95 10.04 -8.38
C LYS A 140 2.47 9.60 -7.01
N VAL A 141 1.80 10.51 -6.33
CA VAL A 141 1.19 10.27 -5.02
C VAL A 141 -0.33 10.33 -5.16
N TYR A 142 -1.00 9.31 -4.65
CA TYR A 142 -2.46 9.30 -4.50
C TYR A 142 -2.81 9.37 -3.03
N ALA A 143 -3.50 10.42 -2.62
CA ALA A 143 -3.93 10.68 -1.24
C ALA A 143 -5.33 11.32 -1.25
N PRO A 144 -6.42 10.52 -1.36
CA PRO A 144 -7.78 11.02 -1.58
C PRO A 144 -8.31 11.89 -0.43
N TYR A 145 -7.79 11.72 0.78
CA TYR A 145 -8.17 12.51 1.95
C TYR A 145 -7.17 13.64 2.26
N GLY A 146 -6.27 13.93 1.32
CA GLY A 146 -5.19 14.89 1.52
C GLY A 146 -4.10 14.37 2.45
N LEU A 147 -3.22 15.25 2.88
CA LEU A 147 -2.02 14.91 3.67
C LEU A 147 -2.08 15.44 5.11
N SER A 148 -3.12 16.20 5.45
CA SER A 148 -3.25 16.86 6.75
C SER A 148 -3.17 15.87 7.91
N ASP A 149 -3.91 14.76 7.83
CA ASP A 149 -3.95 13.75 8.88
C ASP A 149 -2.59 13.04 9.04
N ILE A 150 -1.87 12.84 7.93
CA ILE A 150 -0.52 12.26 7.98
C ILE A 150 0.45 13.22 8.70
N PHE A 151 0.47 14.49 8.32
CA PHE A 151 1.37 15.47 8.93
C PHE A 151 1.03 15.78 10.39
N SER A 152 -0.26 15.76 10.76
CA SER A 152 -0.70 15.96 12.15
C SER A 152 -0.69 14.69 12.99
N LYS A 153 -0.32 13.54 12.42
CA LYS A 153 -0.39 12.21 13.07
C LYS A 153 -1.78 11.90 13.62
N THR A 154 -2.81 12.30 12.89
CA THR A 154 -4.20 12.09 13.26
C THR A 154 -4.76 10.87 12.53
N ILE A 155 -5.26 9.89 13.26
CA ILE A 155 -5.89 8.69 12.70
C ILE A 155 -7.40 8.86 12.73
N ARG A 156 -8.04 8.89 11.56
CA ARG A 156 -9.49 9.00 11.41
C ARG A 156 -10.04 7.78 10.66
N PRO A 157 -11.14 7.19 11.13
CA PRO A 157 -11.76 6.08 10.43
C PRO A 157 -12.38 6.54 9.10
N ILE A 158 -12.24 5.72 8.06
CA ILE A 158 -12.98 5.89 6.82
C ILE A 158 -14.28 5.10 6.93
N LYS A 159 -15.41 5.78 6.74
CA LYS A 159 -16.74 5.15 6.75
C LYS A 159 -16.95 4.37 5.47
N HIS A 160 -16.87 3.05 5.56
CA HIS A 160 -17.17 2.13 4.48
C HIS A 160 -17.78 0.85 5.05
N ASN A 161 -18.68 0.18 4.33
CA ASN A 161 -19.39 -1.02 4.79
C ASN A 161 -18.46 -2.18 5.20
N ALA A 162 -17.25 -2.25 4.60
CA ALA A 162 -16.24 -3.25 4.95
C ALA A 162 -15.38 -2.88 6.17
N ASN A 163 -15.55 -1.67 6.74
CA ASN A 163 -14.74 -1.16 7.85
C ASN A 163 -15.56 -1.23 9.14
N SER A 164 -15.36 -2.28 9.92
CA SER A 164 -15.96 -2.35 11.26
C SER A 164 -15.14 -1.58 12.30
N LYS A 165 -15.79 -1.17 13.40
CA LYS A 165 -15.09 -0.55 14.53
C LYS A 165 -14.01 -1.48 15.09
N GLU A 166 -14.27 -2.78 15.15
CA GLU A 166 -13.33 -3.78 15.64
C GLU A 166 -12.06 -3.88 14.79
N LEU A 167 -12.19 -3.77 13.45
CA LEU A 167 -11.06 -3.73 12.54
C LEU A 167 -10.24 -2.45 12.72
N TYR A 168 -10.90 -1.33 12.95
CA TYR A 168 -10.25 -0.05 13.22
C TYR A 168 -9.48 -0.07 14.55
N ASP A 169 -10.07 -0.62 15.62
CA ASP A 169 -9.45 -0.68 16.94
C ASP A 169 -8.24 -1.63 17.00
N LYS A 170 -8.08 -2.53 16.02
CA LYS A 170 -6.94 -3.48 15.91
C LYS A 170 -5.74 -2.94 15.12
N LYS A 171 -5.87 -1.82 14.41
CA LYS A 171 -4.81 -1.19 13.58
C LYS A 171 -4.10 -0.07 14.33
#